data_b11b2c559f67be2d331423279d8f7813
#
_entry.id   b11b2c559f67be2d331423279d8f7813
#
_cell.length_a   1.000
_cell.length_b   1.000
_cell.length_c   1.000
_cell.angle_alpha   90.00
_cell.angle_beta   90.00
_cell.angle_gamma   90.00
#
_symmetry.space_group_name_H-M   'P 1'
#
loop_
_entity.id
_entity.type
_entity.pdbx_description
1 polymer ?
#
loop_
_entity_poly.entity_id
_entity_poly.type
_entity_poly.pdbx_seq_one_letter_code
_entity_poly.pdbx_strand_id
1 'polypeptide(L)'
;MKTKALLKSFALCLIAIFTISAHAQISTNELPPSFSSALFSVRSGDVINLPIPDVAEALHEDSLFADADIPYRVGLPLAVSYNLHNSGHWQSVGDSMRVWRLQLHASGARAMTVSYDKFWIPEGAKFFVYNADKTFCIGAFTSFNNKGCKKRSRLLQQKRRCCYSS
;
A
#
# COMPACT_ATOMS: atom_id res chain seq x y z
N MET A 1 -41.04 -42.50 -3.15
CA MET A 1 -41.25 -41.06 -2.93
C MET A 1 -40.16 -40.43 -2.05
N LYS A 2 -39.55 -41.11 -1.09
CA LYS A 2 -38.52 -40.57 -0.16
C LYS A 2 -37.22 -40.15 -0.85
N THR A 3 -36.76 -40.91 -1.87
CA THR A 3 -35.49 -40.61 -2.59
C THR A 3 -35.52 -39.33 -3.41
N LYS A 4 -36.67 -38.97 -4.02
CA LYS A 4 -36.84 -37.70 -4.77
C LYS A 4 -36.84 -36.47 -3.86
N ALA A 5 -37.33 -36.61 -2.62
CA ALA A 5 -37.32 -35.53 -1.64
C ALA A 5 -35.88 -35.30 -1.11
N LEU A 6 -35.11 -36.36 -0.87
CA LEU A 6 -33.72 -36.28 -0.47
C LEU A 6 -32.85 -35.61 -1.55
N LEU A 7 -33.07 -35.93 -2.82
CA LEU A 7 -32.31 -35.36 -3.94
C LEU A 7 -32.62 -33.84 -4.10
N LYS A 8 -33.86 -33.44 -3.90
CA LYS A 8 -34.24 -32.01 -3.92
C LYS A 8 -33.64 -31.23 -2.75
N SER A 9 -33.61 -31.84 -1.55
CA SER A 9 -33.01 -31.21 -0.37
C SER A 9 -31.52 -31.04 -0.52
N PHE A 10 -30.82 -32.01 -1.11
CA PHE A 10 -29.39 -31.97 -1.39
C PHE A 10 -29.06 -30.92 -2.44
N ALA A 11 -29.85 -30.81 -3.52
CA ALA A 11 -29.68 -29.78 -4.53
C ALA A 11 -29.89 -28.35 -3.97
N LEU A 12 -30.87 -28.19 -3.07
CA LEU A 12 -31.11 -26.90 -2.40
C LEU A 12 -29.96 -26.48 -1.49
N CYS A 13 -29.38 -27.41 -0.74
CA CYS A 13 -28.18 -27.16 0.07
C CYS A 13 -26.96 -26.80 -0.79
N LEU A 14 -26.77 -27.45 -1.93
CA LEU A 14 -25.70 -27.15 -2.87
C LEU A 14 -25.81 -25.72 -3.44
N ILE A 15 -27.01 -25.29 -3.79
CA ILE A 15 -27.27 -23.93 -4.27
C ILE A 15 -27.01 -22.89 -3.16
N ALA A 16 -27.37 -23.17 -1.92
CA ALA A 16 -27.16 -22.28 -0.79
C ALA A 16 -25.65 -22.05 -0.48
N ILE A 17 -24.79 -23.06 -0.75
CA ILE A 17 -23.35 -22.92 -0.57
C ILE A 17 -22.72 -22.00 -1.62
N PHE A 18 -23.26 -21.92 -2.82
CA PHE A 18 -22.76 -21.05 -3.89
C PHE A 18 -23.12 -19.56 -3.72
N THR A 19 -24.00 -19.21 -2.79
CA THR A 19 -24.40 -17.80 -2.56
C THR A 19 -23.50 -17.07 -1.56
N ILE A 20 -22.48 -17.71 -1.01
CA ILE A 20 -21.51 -17.04 -0.15
C ILE A 20 -20.58 -16.22 -1.05
N SER A 21 -20.89 -14.95 -1.22
CA SER A 21 -20.02 -13.99 -1.88
C SER A 21 -18.76 -13.82 -1.05
N ALA A 22 -17.67 -14.47 -1.46
CA ALA A 22 -16.36 -14.24 -0.86
C ALA A 22 -15.87 -12.84 -1.26
N HIS A 23 -16.05 -11.85 -0.39
CA HIS A 23 -15.46 -10.54 -0.56
C HIS A 23 -13.95 -10.64 -0.30
N ALA A 24 -13.20 -11.05 -1.31
CA ALA A 24 -11.73 -11.10 -1.27
C ALA A 24 -11.09 -9.77 -1.69
N GLN A 25 -11.85 -8.71 -1.88
CA GLN A 25 -11.31 -7.41 -2.27
C GLN A 25 -10.65 -6.74 -1.08
N ILE A 26 -9.33 -6.59 -1.17
CA ILE A 26 -8.48 -5.93 -0.18
C ILE A 26 -8.54 -4.39 -0.35
N SER A 27 -8.96 -3.90 -1.51
CA SER A 27 -9.12 -2.47 -1.81
C SER A 27 -10.47 -2.21 -2.50
N THR A 28 -10.98 -0.99 -2.36
CA THR A 28 -12.18 -0.51 -3.05
C THR A 28 -11.76 0.41 -4.20
N ASN A 29 -12.58 0.53 -5.25
CA ASN A 29 -12.36 1.46 -6.36
C ASN A 29 -12.76 2.91 -6.01
N GLU A 30 -12.79 3.26 -4.73
CA GLU A 30 -13.13 4.59 -4.28
C GLU A 30 -11.99 5.57 -4.57
N LEU A 31 -12.31 6.75 -5.04
CA LEU A 31 -11.31 7.78 -5.30
C LEU A 31 -10.97 8.56 -4.02
N PRO A 32 -9.69 8.96 -3.85
CA PRO A 32 -9.30 9.81 -2.74
C PRO A 32 -10.07 11.13 -2.75
N PRO A 33 -10.50 11.66 -1.60
CA PRO A 33 -11.11 12.99 -1.51
C PRO A 33 -10.26 14.10 -2.12
N SER A 34 -8.95 13.94 -2.11
CA SER A 34 -7.98 14.87 -2.71
C SER A 34 -8.05 14.98 -4.24
N PHE A 35 -8.78 14.09 -4.93
CA PHE A 35 -8.94 14.16 -6.37
C PHE A 35 -10.01 15.17 -6.78
N SER A 36 -11.05 15.32 -5.98
CA SER A 36 -12.23 16.13 -6.30
C SER A 36 -12.18 17.56 -5.77
N SER A 37 -11.23 17.90 -4.92
CA SER A 37 -11.22 19.19 -4.23
C SER A 37 -10.05 20.07 -4.65
N ALA A 38 -10.36 21.28 -5.13
CA ALA A 38 -9.39 22.36 -5.33
C ALA A 38 -8.68 22.80 -4.03
N LEU A 39 -9.19 22.38 -2.87
CA LEU A 39 -8.62 22.64 -1.55
C LEU A 39 -7.32 21.88 -1.29
N PHE A 40 -7.02 20.86 -2.10
CA PHE A 40 -5.84 20.02 -1.95
C PHE A 40 -4.71 20.41 -2.92
N SER A 41 -4.45 21.69 -3.10
CA SER A 41 -3.23 22.12 -3.81
C SER A 41 -1.99 21.63 -3.04
N VAL A 42 -1.04 21.06 -3.77
CA VAL A 42 0.27 20.71 -3.20
C VAL A 42 1.01 22.03 -2.95
N ARG A 43 1.40 22.28 -1.71
CA ARG A 43 2.27 23.41 -1.38
C ARG A 43 3.71 23.01 -1.71
N SER A 44 4.53 23.94 -2.15
CA SER A 44 5.91 23.68 -2.56
C SER A 44 6.80 23.07 -1.47
N GLY A 45 6.40 23.15 -0.19
CA GLY A 45 7.11 22.55 0.95
C GLY A 45 6.63 21.15 1.37
N ASP A 46 5.59 20.64 0.71
CA ASP A 46 4.98 19.34 1.11
C ASP A 46 5.67 18.14 0.46
N VAL A 47 6.60 18.38 -0.48
CA VAL A 47 7.31 17.32 -1.22
C VAL A 47 8.63 17.01 -0.53
N ILE A 48 8.80 15.76 -0.13
CA ILE A 48 10.07 15.25 0.39
C ILE A 48 10.87 14.65 -0.77
N ASN A 49 12.01 15.24 -1.06
CA ASN A 49 12.96 14.69 -2.01
C ASN A 49 13.76 13.59 -1.34
N LEU A 50 13.69 12.39 -1.88
CA LEU A 50 14.47 11.25 -1.41
C LEU A 50 15.92 11.36 -1.86
N PRO A 51 16.88 10.84 -1.08
CA PRO A 51 18.26 10.79 -1.51
C PRO A 51 18.39 9.92 -2.76
N ILE A 52 19.26 10.31 -3.67
CA ILE A 52 19.58 9.53 -4.87
C ILE A 52 20.55 8.42 -4.43
N PRO A 53 20.22 7.15 -4.62
CA PRO A 53 21.14 6.05 -4.32
C PRO A 53 22.28 5.99 -5.34
N ASP A 54 23.39 5.38 -4.97
CA ASP A 54 24.47 5.10 -5.90
C ASP A 54 24.10 3.94 -6.81
N VAL A 55 23.56 4.29 -7.98
CA VAL A 55 23.15 3.31 -8.99
C VAL A 55 24.36 2.67 -9.67
N ALA A 56 25.47 3.43 -9.82
CA ALA A 56 26.66 2.91 -10.47
C ALA A 56 27.32 1.81 -9.64
N GLU A 57 27.43 2.02 -8.33
CA GLU A 57 27.92 1.00 -7.39
C GLU A 57 27.03 -0.25 -7.43
N ALA A 58 25.71 -0.07 -7.38
CA ALA A 58 24.78 -1.19 -7.44
C ALA A 58 24.87 -2.00 -8.74
N LEU A 59 25.04 -1.34 -9.88
CA LEU A 59 25.24 -2.01 -11.18
C LEU A 59 26.58 -2.73 -11.23
N HIS A 60 27.62 -2.15 -10.63
CA HIS A 60 28.93 -2.82 -10.51
C HIS A 60 28.81 -4.08 -9.65
N GLU A 61 28.19 -4.01 -8.47
CA GLU A 61 27.91 -5.19 -7.66
C GLU A 61 27.14 -6.27 -8.44
N ASP A 62 26.07 -5.88 -9.15
CA ASP A 62 25.26 -6.82 -9.93
C ASP A 62 26.07 -7.50 -11.04
N SER A 63 27.03 -6.79 -11.65
CA SER A 63 27.92 -7.35 -12.67
C SER A 63 28.86 -8.43 -12.13
N LEU A 64 29.30 -8.31 -10.87
CA LEU A 64 30.14 -9.31 -10.22
C LEU A 64 29.43 -10.64 -9.97
N PHE A 65 28.09 -10.61 -9.94
CA PHE A 65 27.24 -11.78 -9.67
C PHE A 65 26.40 -12.20 -10.87
N ALA A 66 26.72 -11.70 -12.08
CA ALA A 66 25.94 -11.96 -13.29
C ALA A 66 25.80 -13.46 -13.61
N ASP A 67 26.82 -14.27 -13.28
CA ASP A 67 26.84 -15.72 -13.50
C ASP A 67 26.31 -16.52 -12.29
N ALA A 68 25.94 -15.84 -11.20
CA ALA A 68 25.37 -16.50 -10.03
C ALA A 68 23.87 -16.76 -10.22
N ASP A 69 23.38 -17.90 -9.75
CA ASP A 69 21.95 -18.22 -9.78
C ASP A 69 21.19 -17.47 -8.67
N ILE A 70 21.24 -16.15 -8.74
CA ILE A 70 20.53 -15.24 -7.83
C ILE A 70 19.55 -14.35 -8.60
N PRO A 71 18.40 -14.01 -8.01
CA PRO A 71 17.44 -13.12 -8.66
C PRO A 71 18.04 -11.74 -8.93
N TYR A 72 17.72 -11.17 -10.10
CA TYR A 72 18.10 -9.80 -10.41
C TYR A 72 17.54 -8.80 -9.42
N ARG A 73 18.32 -7.78 -9.09
CA ARG A 73 17.91 -6.65 -8.27
C ARG A 73 16.85 -5.83 -9.01
N VAL A 74 15.67 -5.70 -8.42
CA VAL A 74 14.56 -4.90 -9.02
C VAL A 74 14.54 -3.46 -8.52
N GLY A 75 15.36 -3.11 -7.51
CA GLY A 75 15.41 -1.76 -6.98
C GLY A 75 16.37 -1.62 -5.80
N LEU A 76 16.73 -0.38 -5.51
CA LEU A 76 17.64 -0.03 -4.42
C LEU A 76 16.85 0.41 -3.18
N PRO A 77 17.13 -0.18 -2.00
CA PRO A 77 16.41 0.17 -0.80
C PRO A 77 16.91 1.51 -0.23
N LEU A 78 15.99 2.43 0.05
CA LEU A 78 16.25 3.65 0.76
C LEU A 78 15.73 3.54 2.20
N ALA A 79 16.62 3.71 3.18
CA ALA A 79 16.24 3.72 4.59
C ALA A 79 15.65 5.10 4.94
N VAL A 80 14.34 5.14 5.21
CA VAL A 80 13.62 6.36 5.59
C VAL A 80 12.81 6.13 6.86
N SER A 81 12.45 7.20 7.57
CA SER A 81 11.65 7.13 8.78
C SER A 81 10.59 8.22 8.76
N TYR A 82 9.51 7.97 8.02
CA TYR A 82 8.36 8.88 7.92
C TYR A 82 7.15 8.31 8.68
N ASN A 83 6.43 9.19 9.35
CA ASN A 83 5.20 8.84 10.06
C ASN A 83 4.25 10.04 10.12
N LEU A 84 3.06 9.84 10.68
CA LEU A 84 2.00 10.86 10.78
C LEU A 84 2.36 12.08 11.65
N HIS A 85 3.46 12.02 12.41
CA HIS A 85 3.86 13.06 13.35
C HIS A 85 5.10 13.84 12.90
N ASN A 86 5.99 13.21 12.11
CA ASN A 86 7.26 13.81 11.73
C ASN A 86 7.32 14.23 10.25
N SER A 87 6.32 13.88 9.47
CA SER A 87 6.34 14.14 8.02
C SER A 87 4.92 14.29 7.46
N GLY A 88 4.83 14.92 6.28
CA GLY A 88 3.56 15.19 5.65
C GLY A 88 2.78 16.34 6.30
N HIS A 89 1.58 16.56 5.80
CA HIS A 89 0.73 17.66 6.22
C HIS A 89 -0.70 17.19 6.51
N TRP A 90 -1.23 17.66 7.66
CA TRP A 90 -2.62 17.48 8.05
C TRP A 90 -3.47 18.65 7.58
N GLN A 91 -4.60 18.37 6.96
CA GLN A 91 -5.58 19.37 6.53
C GLN A 91 -6.98 18.94 6.96
N SER A 92 -7.72 19.87 7.56
CA SER A 92 -9.15 19.69 7.85
C SER A 92 -9.97 20.04 6.60
N VAL A 93 -10.99 19.24 6.31
CA VAL A 93 -11.91 19.42 5.19
C VAL A 93 -13.33 19.36 5.74
N GLY A 94 -13.98 20.52 5.81
CA GLY A 94 -15.25 20.65 6.55
C GLY A 94 -15.06 20.37 8.04
N ASP A 95 -16.14 20.03 8.70
CA ASP A 95 -16.17 19.87 10.17
C ASP A 95 -15.85 18.44 10.63
N SER A 96 -15.87 17.47 9.73
CA SER A 96 -15.82 16.06 10.13
C SER A 96 -14.67 15.26 9.52
N MET A 97 -13.92 15.80 8.56
CA MET A 97 -12.87 15.06 7.88
C MET A 97 -11.51 15.73 8.03
N ARG A 98 -10.49 14.91 8.35
CA ARG A 98 -9.09 15.31 8.33
C ARG A 98 -8.32 14.43 7.36
N VAL A 99 -7.50 15.05 6.54
CA VAL A 99 -6.68 14.36 5.55
C VAL A 99 -5.21 14.62 5.86
N TRP A 100 -4.44 13.57 5.96
CA TRP A 100 -2.98 13.61 6.01
C TRP A 100 -2.42 13.26 4.64
N ARG A 101 -1.45 14.03 4.17
CA ARG A 101 -0.77 13.78 2.89
C ARG A 101 0.73 13.83 3.07
N LEU A 102 1.40 12.93 2.39
CA LEU A 102 2.85 12.92 2.24
C LEU A 102 3.16 12.68 0.77
N GLN A 103 3.94 13.57 0.18
CA GLN A 103 4.43 13.41 -1.17
C GLN A 103 5.93 13.12 -1.14
N LEU A 104 6.32 12.02 -1.77
CA LEU A 104 7.71 11.60 -1.91
C LEU A 104 8.11 11.77 -3.38
N HIS A 105 9.28 12.33 -3.60
CA HIS A 105 9.87 12.48 -4.93
C HIS A 105 11.24 11.82 -4.97
N ALA A 106 11.44 10.90 -5.89
CA ALA A 106 12.72 10.23 -6.15
C ALA A 106 13.19 10.61 -7.55
N SER A 107 14.17 11.51 -7.61
CA SER A 107 14.70 12.01 -8.89
C SER A 107 15.35 10.87 -9.68
N GLY A 108 14.99 10.74 -10.96
CA GLY A 108 15.52 9.70 -11.84
C GLY A 108 14.92 8.29 -11.65
N ALA A 109 14.04 8.08 -10.64
CA ALA A 109 13.40 6.78 -10.47
C ALA A 109 12.29 6.55 -11.50
N ARG A 110 12.25 5.35 -12.06
CA ARG A 110 11.15 4.91 -12.95
C ARG A 110 9.93 4.49 -12.17
N ALA A 111 10.15 3.88 -11.01
CA ALA A 111 9.09 3.44 -10.12
C ALA A 111 9.55 3.53 -8.66
N MET A 112 8.58 3.56 -7.76
CA MET A 112 8.83 3.58 -6.33
C MET A 112 7.89 2.61 -5.61
N THR A 113 8.46 1.78 -4.75
CA THR A 113 7.71 0.89 -3.87
C THR A 113 7.87 1.34 -2.43
N VAL A 114 6.78 1.36 -1.68
CA VAL A 114 6.78 1.74 -0.26
C VAL A 114 6.48 0.52 0.60
N SER A 115 7.36 0.27 1.57
CA SER A 115 7.18 -0.76 2.58
C SER A 115 6.86 -0.12 3.93
N TYR A 116 5.89 -0.67 4.64
CA TYR A 116 5.45 -0.16 5.94
C TYR A 116 5.84 -1.13 7.05
N ASP A 117 6.55 -0.64 8.07
CA ASP A 117 6.86 -1.43 9.28
C ASP A 117 5.63 -1.64 10.16
N LYS A 118 4.89 -0.56 10.33
CA LYS A 118 3.67 -0.54 11.12
C LYS A 118 2.57 0.02 10.24
N PHE A 119 1.62 -0.83 9.93
CA PHE A 119 0.46 -0.48 9.15
C PHE A 119 -0.78 -0.75 10.01
N TRP A 120 -1.43 0.32 10.41
CA TRP A 120 -2.65 0.27 11.20
C TRP A 120 -3.56 1.42 10.79
N ILE A 121 -4.75 1.09 10.32
CA ILE A 121 -5.77 2.03 9.91
C ILE A 121 -6.90 1.97 10.94
N PRO A 122 -7.23 3.09 11.62
CA PRO A 122 -8.38 3.17 12.51
C PRO A 122 -9.68 2.89 11.78
N GLU A 123 -10.71 2.46 12.51
CA GLU A 123 -12.06 2.33 11.96
C GLU A 123 -12.56 3.68 11.44
N GLY A 124 -13.20 3.66 10.26
CA GLY A 124 -13.66 4.87 9.56
C GLY A 124 -12.57 5.62 8.78
N ALA A 125 -11.29 5.32 9.00
CA ALA A 125 -10.21 5.92 8.20
C ALA A 125 -9.96 5.13 6.91
N LYS A 126 -9.43 5.83 5.89
CA LYS A 126 -9.10 5.29 4.59
C LYS A 126 -7.69 5.71 4.20
N PHE A 127 -6.96 4.80 3.57
CA PHE A 127 -5.60 5.05 3.11
C PHE A 127 -5.49 4.79 1.61
N PHE A 128 -4.83 5.71 0.90
CA PHE A 128 -4.63 5.66 -0.54
C PHE A 128 -3.16 5.93 -0.87
N VAL A 129 -2.68 5.30 -1.94
CA VAL A 129 -1.40 5.62 -2.56
C VAL A 129 -1.67 5.93 -4.02
N TYR A 130 -1.17 7.06 -4.50
CA TYR A 130 -1.37 7.48 -5.89
C TYR A 130 -0.18 8.30 -6.39
N ASN A 131 -0.01 8.35 -7.71
CA ASN A 131 1.01 9.16 -8.35
C ASN A 131 0.60 10.65 -8.42
N ALA A 132 1.57 11.52 -8.64
CA ALA A 132 1.34 12.98 -8.70
C ALA A 132 0.31 13.35 -9.77
N ASP A 133 0.31 12.66 -10.91
CA ASP A 133 -0.58 12.91 -12.05
C ASP A 133 -1.99 12.34 -11.83
N LYS A 134 -2.23 11.66 -10.72
CA LYS A 134 -3.52 11.03 -10.37
C LYS A 134 -4.01 10.00 -11.40
N THR A 135 -3.11 9.47 -12.22
CA THR A 135 -3.42 8.45 -13.24
C THR A 135 -3.39 7.04 -12.66
N PHE A 136 -2.71 6.84 -11.55
CA PHE A 136 -2.61 5.58 -10.83
C PHE A 136 -2.98 5.78 -9.36
N CYS A 137 -3.89 4.97 -8.86
CA CYS A 137 -4.32 4.99 -7.47
C CYS A 137 -4.60 3.58 -6.98
N ILE A 138 -4.09 3.25 -5.80
CA ILE A 138 -4.43 2.03 -5.06
C ILE A 138 -5.01 2.38 -3.70
N GLY A 139 -6.04 1.66 -3.31
CA GLY A 139 -6.85 1.90 -2.11
C GLY A 139 -8.34 1.76 -2.50
N ALA A 140 -9.29 2.16 -1.70
CA ALA A 140 -9.07 2.54 -0.30
C ALA A 140 -8.69 1.33 0.57
N PHE A 141 -7.58 1.40 1.25
CA PHE A 141 -7.29 0.47 2.34
C PHE A 141 -8.01 0.96 3.61
N THR A 142 -8.55 0.04 4.38
CA THR A 142 -9.35 0.32 5.58
C THR A 142 -8.87 -0.51 6.77
N SER A 143 -9.55 -0.43 7.90
CA SER A 143 -9.28 -1.27 9.07
C SER A 143 -9.31 -2.78 8.76
N PHE A 144 -10.03 -3.22 7.73
CA PHE A 144 -10.03 -4.62 7.28
C PHE A 144 -8.69 -5.10 6.74
N ASN A 145 -7.82 -4.19 6.31
CA ASN A 145 -6.49 -4.50 5.83
C ASN A 145 -5.46 -4.64 6.97
N ASN A 146 -5.85 -4.31 8.20
CA ASN A 146 -4.98 -4.45 9.35
C ASN A 146 -4.68 -5.93 9.58
N LYS A 147 -3.42 -6.30 9.49
CA LYS A 147 -2.99 -7.62 9.94
C LYS A 147 -3.12 -7.65 11.45
N GLY A 148 -3.97 -8.54 11.96
CA GLY A 148 -4.13 -8.75 13.39
C GLY A 148 -2.75 -8.83 14.05
N CYS A 149 -2.52 -8.03 15.07
CA CYS A 149 -1.30 -8.04 15.86
C CYS A 149 -1.25 -9.37 16.64
N LYS A 150 -0.89 -10.47 15.96
CA LYS A 150 -0.39 -11.64 16.70
C LYS A 150 0.85 -11.12 17.42
N LYS A 151 0.80 -11.04 18.75
CA LYS A 151 1.95 -10.86 19.64
C LYS A 151 3.00 -11.89 19.22
N ARG A 152 3.82 -11.57 18.24
CA ARG A 152 5.02 -12.32 17.93
C ARG A 152 6.11 -11.74 18.80
N SER A 153 6.50 -12.55 19.78
CA SER A 153 7.70 -12.40 20.58
C SER A 153 8.84 -11.72 19.82
N ARG A 154 9.44 -10.76 20.54
CA ARG A 154 10.76 -10.18 20.31
C ARG A 154 11.65 -11.10 19.48
N LEU A 155 11.95 -10.69 18.26
CA LEU A 155 13.18 -10.92 17.51
C LEU A 155 12.91 -10.50 16.05
N LEU A 156 13.77 -9.59 15.61
CA LEU A 156 13.85 -8.97 14.28
C LEU A 156 13.27 -7.56 14.20
N GLN A 157 14.08 -6.60 14.65
CA GLN A 157 14.08 -5.25 14.13
C GLN A 157 14.45 -5.31 12.64
N GLN A 158 13.44 -5.36 11.79
CA GLN A 158 13.66 -5.28 10.36
C GLN A 158 13.60 -3.81 9.95
N LYS A 159 14.73 -3.29 9.51
CA LYS A 159 14.91 -1.93 9.00
C LYS A 159 13.90 -1.63 7.87
N ARG A 160 13.27 -0.47 7.96
CA ARG A 160 12.33 0.09 6.98
C ARG A 160 13.05 0.40 5.67
N ARG A 161 12.47 0.03 4.55
CA ARG A 161 13.08 0.25 3.23
C ARG A 161 12.03 0.77 2.25
N CYS A 162 12.29 1.93 1.66
CA CYS A 162 11.72 2.28 0.36
C CYS A 162 12.65 1.69 -0.71
N CYS A 163 12.10 1.12 -1.77
CA CYS A 163 12.89 0.63 -2.89
C CYS A 163 12.84 1.63 -4.03
N TYR A 164 13.99 2.04 -4.48
CA TYR A 164 14.19 2.86 -5.68
C TYR A 164 14.44 1.91 -6.87
N SER A 165 13.72 2.09 -7.96
CA SER A 165 13.92 1.36 -9.21
C SER A 165 14.37 2.34 -10.30
N SER A 166 15.52 2.12 -10.84
CA SER A 166 16.13 2.89 -11.95
C SER A 166 15.63 2.45 -13.33
#